data_db24bb73f07a465f3e85388a6ef3b1c0
#
_entry.id   db24bb73f07a465f3e85388a6ef3b1c0
#
_cell.length_a   1.000
_cell.length_b   1.000
_cell.length_c   1.000
_cell.angle_alpha   90.00
_cell.angle_beta   90.00
_cell.angle_gamma   90.00
#
_symmetry.space_group_name_H-M   'P 1'
#
loop_
_entity.id
_entity.type
_entity.pdbx_description
1 polymer ?
#
loop_
_entity_poly.entity_id
_entity_poly.type
_entity_poly.pdbx_seq_one_letter_code
_entity_poly.pdbx_strand_id
1 'polypeptide(L)'
;MPHMASVAVGLWVGIGGRYEPERLSGTAHFIEHLMFKGTERRSAKEISEAVEGVGGYLNAFTTEENTCFHARAHASRFGELLDVLVDMFAHSRFAPADLTKERAVIKEEIAMYRDQPAQYVHDLLHEALWPNHPLGRALTGTKKSLDGLKRADLLEFFRANYVAPNTLLVVAGPLRHAAVLRAVKKFAGKFSAGKKPVLIPVVAQQTAPVVRLHTKSVEQTQMALGVRACSRHDERRHALRVLNALVGESMSSRLFQVLREDKGLVYNVYSGWAFLEDTGALTISAGLEHDDLEKSLRIILRELRRFIETPVPAAELRRARDFLIGQMELSLEGTENQMNWVGESLLDYGKIIPPAATRERLARVTAAEVRAAARDFFRPERLTLAVISPLAKSAALEKCLRRA
;
A
#
# COMPACT_ATOMS: atom_id res chain seq x y z
N MET A 1 4.35 -15.48 21.05
CA MET A 1 3.90 -16.59 20.17
C MET A 1 4.69 -17.87 20.44
N PRO A 2 4.49 -18.53 21.60
CA PRO A 2 5.35 -19.66 22.02
C PRO A 2 5.18 -20.92 21.17
N HIS A 3 4.11 -21.03 20.42
CA HIS A 3 3.78 -22.16 19.53
C HIS A 3 4.45 -22.05 18.14
N MET A 4 5.06 -20.91 17.81
CA MET A 4 5.70 -20.71 16.50
C MET A 4 7.14 -21.21 16.51
N ALA A 5 7.62 -21.76 15.40
CA ALA A 5 9.03 -22.08 15.21
C ALA A 5 9.82 -20.90 14.64
N SER A 6 9.15 -19.97 13.95
CA SER A 6 9.79 -18.85 13.26
C SER A 6 9.77 -17.57 14.10
N VAL A 7 10.75 -16.69 13.82
CA VAL A 7 10.78 -15.29 14.23
C VAL A 7 10.79 -14.41 12.99
N ALA A 8 10.02 -13.33 13.03
CA ALA A 8 10.10 -12.24 12.07
C ALA A 8 10.69 -11.00 12.74
N VAL A 9 11.59 -10.34 12.04
CA VAL A 9 12.26 -9.10 12.45
C VAL A 9 12.03 -8.07 11.36
N GLY A 10 11.47 -6.92 11.70
CA GLY A 10 11.24 -5.81 10.78
C GLY A 10 11.91 -4.54 11.28
N LEU A 11 12.63 -3.89 10.40
CA LEU A 11 13.19 -2.56 10.60
C LEU A 11 12.40 -1.59 9.74
N TRP A 12 11.56 -0.79 10.39
CA TRP A 12 10.61 0.11 9.79
C TRP A 12 11.10 1.54 9.85
N VAL A 13 10.93 2.28 8.78
CA VAL A 13 11.23 3.72 8.71
C VAL A 13 9.98 4.45 8.25
N GLY A 14 9.59 5.50 8.97
CA GLY A 14 8.44 6.34 8.64
C GLY A 14 8.77 7.29 7.47
N ILE A 15 9.18 6.73 6.34
CA ILE A 15 9.53 7.44 5.10
C ILE A 15 9.13 6.61 3.90
N GLY A 16 8.53 7.23 2.88
CA GLY A 16 8.12 6.62 1.63
C GLY A 16 7.98 7.68 0.54
N GLY A 17 7.37 7.33 -0.59
CA GLY A 17 7.24 8.20 -1.75
C GLY A 17 6.57 9.56 -1.48
N ARG A 18 5.70 9.61 -0.49
CA ARG A 18 4.98 10.84 -0.09
C ARG A 18 5.91 11.97 0.39
N TYR A 19 7.06 11.63 0.94
CA TYR A 19 8.00 12.60 1.50
C TYR A 19 9.01 13.12 0.47
N GLU A 20 8.94 12.64 -0.75
CA GLU A 20 9.86 13.01 -1.81
C GLU A 20 9.44 14.32 -2.49
N PRO A 21 10.32 15.34 -2.56
CA PRO A 21 10.10 16.42 -3.49
C PRO A 21 10.14 15.90 -4.93
N GLU A 22 9.48 16.57 -5.87
CA GLU A 22 9.33 16.11 -7.26
C GLU A 22 10.67 15.72 -7.90
N ARG A 23 11.70 16.52 -7.68
CA ARG A 23 13.07 16.26 -8.19
C ARG A 23 13.65 14.93 -7.70
N LEU A 24 13.24 14.47 -6.52
CA LEU A 24 13.73 13.26 -5.87
C LEU A 24 12.73 12.08 -5.96
N SER A 25 11.74 12.16 -6.86
CA SER A 25 10.74 11.09 -7.00
C SER A 25 11.41 9.74 -7.36
N GLY A 26 11.08 8.70 -6.58
CA GLY A 26 11.67 7.36 -6.67
C GLY A 26 12.86 7.12 -5.73
N THR A 27 13.23 8.10 -4.90
CA THR A 27 14.41 7.99 -4.00
C THR A 27 14.24 6.93 -2.92
N ALA A 28 13.07 6.85 -2.27
CA ALA A 28 12.84 5.88 -1.20
C ALA A 28 12.93 4.44 -1.72
N HIS A 29 12.31 4.17 -2.86
CA HIS A 29 12.39 2.89 -3.54
C HIS A 29 13.81 2.57 -4.04
N PHE A 30 14.53 3.57 -4.56
CA PHE A 30 15.90 3.38 -4.98
C PHE A 30 16.83 3.05 -3.78
N ILE A 31 16.64 3.70 -2.64
CA ILE A 31 17.37 3.39 -1.41
C ILE A 31 17.08 1.97 -0.97
N GLU A 32 15.82 1.53 -1.02
CA GLU A 32 15.44 0.15 -0.74
C GLU A 32 16.31 -0.83 -1.54
N HIS A 33 16.38 -0.69 -2.86
CA HIS A 33 17.22 -1.52 -3.74
C HIS A 33 18.69 -1.50 -3.33
N LEU A 34 19.24 -0.31 -3.08
CA LEU A 34 20.67 -0.15 -2.77
C LEU A 34 21.09 -0.77 -1.43
N MET A 35 20.18 -0.87 -0.47
CA MET A 35 20.49 -1.49 0.82
C MET A 35 20.79 -2.98 0.71
N PHE A 36 20.33 -3.66 -0.34
CA PHE A 36 20.68 -5.06 -0.63
C PHE A 36 22.00 -5.24 -1.38
N LYS A 37 22.66 -4.16 -1.84
CA LYS A 37 23.85 -4.26 -2.72
C LYS A 37 25.18 -4.29 -1.97
N GLY A 38 25.14 -4.38 -0.66
CA GLY A 38 26.28 -4.61 0.21
C GLY A 38 26.53 -3.50 1.21
N THR A 39 27.18 -3.91 2.28
CA THR A 39 27.60 -3.09 3.40
C THR A 39 29.13 -2.98 3.44
N GLU A 40 29.67 -2.28 4.43
CA GLU A 40 31.12 -2.30 4.71
C GLU A 40 31.63 -3.69 5.11
N ARG A 41 30.73 -4.56 5.64
CA ARG A 41 31.06 -5.89 6.16
C ARG A 41 30.67 -7.05 5.25
N ARG A 42 29.68 -6.85 4.39
CA ARG A 42 29.09 -7.90 3.56
C ARG A 42 28.92 -7.44 2.12
N SER A 43 29.23 -8.29 1.17
CA SER A 43 28.78 -8.16 -0.23
C SER A 43 27.27 -8.46 -0.32
N ALA A 44 26.64 -8.13 -1.45
CA ALA A 44 25.24 -8.48 -1.72
C ALA A 44 24.98 -9.99 -1.59
N LYS A 45 25.93 -10.80 -2.09
CA LYS A 45 25.82 -12.27 -1.98
C LYS A 45 25.87 -12.74 -0.54
N GLU A 46 26.78 -12.21 0.28
CA GLU A 46 26.91 -12.58 1.69
C GLU A 46 25.70 -12.13 2.53
N ILE A 47 25.00 -11.04 2.15
CA ILE A 47 23.74 -10.64 2.75
C ILE A 47 22.67 -11.73 2.52
N SER A 48 22.50 -12.17 1.26
CA SER A 48 21.54 -13.23 0.92
C SER A 48 21.91 -14.55 1.57
N GLU A 49 23.18 -14.97 1.49
CA GLU A 49 23.67 -16.22 2.08
C GLU A 49 23.49 -16.27 3.60
N ALA A 50 23.65 -15.14 4.30
CA ALA A 50 23.50 -15.07 5.75
C ALA A 50 22.05 -15.34 6.23
N VAL A 51 21.04 -15.10 5.38
CA VAL A 51 19.63 -15.33 5.72
C VAL A 51 19.09 -16.58 5.02
N GLU A 52 19.27 -16.69 3.72
CA GLU A 52 18.76 -17.82 2.94
C GLU A 52 19.50 -19.13 3.27
N GLY A 53 20.80 -19.05 3.55
CA GLY A 53 21.63 -20.20 3.94
C GLY A 53 21.20 -20.88 5.25
N VAL A 54 20.40 -20.21 6.07
CA VAL A 54 19.79 -20.78 7.27
C VAL A 54 18.29 -21.08 7.11
N GLY A 55 17.81 -21.12 5.86
CA GLY A 55 16.39 -21.35 5.54
C GLY A 55 15.50 -20.14 5.84
N GLY A 56 16.08 -18.96 5.89
CA GLY A 56 15.36 -17.71 6.12
C GLY A 56 14.92 -17.04 4.83
N TYR A 57 14.22 -15.94 5.00
CA TYR A 57 13.72 -15.05 3.95
C TYR A 57 14.03 -13.61 4.32
N LEU A 58 14.56 -12.84 3.38
CA LEU A 58 14.89 -11.42 3.53
C LEU A 58 14.23 -10.65 2.39
N ASN A 59 13.48 -9.60 2.72
CA ASN A 59 12.83 -8.74 1.75
C ASN A 59 12.65 -7.32 2.29
N ALA A 60 12.15 -6.43 1.44
CA ALA A 60 11.74 -5.09 1.82
C ALA A 60 10.53 -4.66 1.00
N PHE A 61 9.87 -3.61 1.44
CA PHE A 61 8.87 -2.89 0.66
C PHE A 61 8.87 -1.41 1.02
N THR A 62 8.57 -0.60 0.02
CA THR A 62 8.34 0.84 0.16
C THR A 62 6.89 1.14 -0.19
N THR A 63 6.22 1.92 0.66
CA THR A 63 4.88 2.44 0.44
C THR A 63 4.92 3.96 0.27
N GLU A 64 3.78 4.58 0.23
CA GLU A 64 3.67 6.03 0.22
C GLU A 64 4.26 6.67 1.49
N GLU A 65 4.10 6.04 2.66
CA GLU A 65 4.42 6.66 3.96
C GLU A 65 5.47 5.93 4.78
N ASN A 66 5.85 4.72 4.41
CA ASN A 66 6.87 3.96 5.13
C ASN A 66 7.69 3.03 4.23
N THR A 67 8.84 2.62 4.74
CA THR A 67 9.70 1.57 4.16
C THR A 67 10.00 0.55 5.25
N CYS A 68 9.92 -0.74 4.93
CA CYS A 68 10.22 -1.83 5.84
C CYS A 68 11.24 -2.78 5.24
N PHE A 69 12.30 -3.07 5.98
CA PHE A 69 13.25 -4.15 5.69
C PHE A 69 12.96 -5.26 6.70
N HIS A 70 12.66 -6.46 6.23
CA HIS A 70 12.26 -7.54 7.13
C HIS A 70 12.90 -8.87 6.76
N ALA A 71 13.11 -9.68 7.79
CA ALA A 71 13.63 -11.02 7.65
C ALA A 71 12.85 -11.99 8.54
N ARG A 72 12.72 -13.24 8.08
CA ARG A 72 12.10 -14.33 8.83
C ARG A 72 12.95 -15.58 8.72
N ALA A 73 13.18 -16.25 9.84
CA ALA A 73 13.84 -17.56 9.90
C ALA A 73 13.37 -18.33 11.14
N HIS A 74 13.99 -19.51 11.39
CA HIS A 74 13.80 -20.22 12.66
C HIS A 74 14.22 -19.34 13.85
N ALA A 75 13.50 -19.40 14.96
CA ALA A 75 13.67 -18.52 16.11
C ALA A 75 15.09 -18.51 16.71
N SER A 76 15.84 -19.63 16.60
CA SER A 76 17.24 -19.71 17.03
C SER A 76 18.19 -18.79 16.24
N ARG A 77 17.76 -18.32 15.04
CA ARG A 77 18.54 -17.43 14.15
C ARG A 77 18.26 -15.94 14.35
N PHE A 78 17.50 -15.59 15.38
CA PHE A 78 17.14 -14.19 15.67
C PHE A 78 18.36 -13.24 15.67
N GLY A 79 19.47 -13.64 16.31
CA GLY A 79 20.67 -12.81 16.39
C GLY A 79 21.32 -12.53 15.04
N GLU A 80 21.28 -13.52 14.12
CA GLU A 80 21.82 -13.41 12.76
C GLU A 80 20.96 -12.48 11.92
N LEU A 81 19.61 -12.65 11.96
CA LEU A 81 18.68 -11.76 11.28
C LEU A 81 18.83 -10.31 11.72
N LEU A 82 18.92 -10.09 13.03
CA LEU A 82 19.09 -8.76 13.60
C LEU A 82 20.42 -8.12 13.17
N ASP A 83 21.52 -8.89 13.17
CA ASP A 83 22.84 -8.37 12.75
C ASP A 83 22.85 -8.01 11.26
N VAL A 84 22.21 -8.82 10.39
CA VAL A 84 22.11 -8.51 8.94
C VAL A 84 21.29 -7.25 8.70
N LEU A 85 20.09 -7.15 9.28
CA LEU A 85 19.22 -5.97 9.08
C LEU A 85 19.86 -4.69 9.61
N VAL A 86 20.50 -4.73 10.78
CA VAL A 86 21.18 -3.56 11.34
C VAL A 86 22.43 -3.21 10.53
N ASP A 87 23.16 -4.20 10.01
CA ASP A 87 24.31 -3.97 9.14
C ASP A 87 23.91 -3.30 7.82
N MET A 88 22.83 -3.80 7.18
CA MET A 88 22.24 -3.17 5.99
C MET A 88 21.85 -1.72 6.27
N PHE A 89 21.16 -1.47 7.39
CA PHE A 89 20.70 -0.13 7.76
C PHE A 89 21.86 0.84 8.09
N ALA A 90 22.85 0.40 8.89
CA ALA A 90 23.87 1.29 9.42
C ALA A 90 25.10 1.44 8.51
N HIS A 91 25.38 0.46 7.64
CA HIS A 91 26.64 0.36 6.93
C HIS A 91 26.52 0.14 5.41
N SER A 92 25.34 0.37 4.82
CA SER A 92 25.16 0.31 3.37
C SER A 92 26.10 1.27 2.65
N ARG A 93 26.80 0.76 1.60
CA ARG A 93 27.87 1.50 0.91
C ARG A 93 27.36 2.51 -0.11
N PHE A 94 26.19 2.27 -0.69
CA PHE A 94 25.70 3.07 -1.82
C PHE A 94 26.78 3.25 -2.89
N ALA A 95 27.44 2.15 -3.31
CA ALA A 95 28.58 2.22 -4.22
C ALA A 95 28.14 2.76 -5.60
N PRO A 96 28.96 3.61 -6.28
CA PRO A 96 28.60 4.20 -7.57
C PRO A 96 28.28 3.17 -8.65
N ALA A 97 28.97 2.03 -8.65
CA ALA A 97 28.72 0.94 -9.60
C ALA A 97 27.35 0.29 -9.39
N ASP A 98 26.95 0.09 -8.12
CA ASP A 98 25.64 -0.48 -7.77
C ASP A 98 24.52 0.52 -8.11
N LEU A 99 24.74 1.80 -7.88
CA LEU A 99 23.81 2.86 -8.28
C LEU A 99 23.50 2.82 -9.78
N THR A 100 24.52 2.62 -10.61
CA THR A 100 24.35 2.55 -12.06
C THR A 100 23.58 1.31 -12.46
N LYS A 101 23.87 0.16 -11.86
CA LYS A 101 23.16 -1.10 -12.11
C LYS A 101 21.69 -1.03 -11.66
N GLU A 102 21.43 -0.59 -10.42
CA GLU A 102 20.08 -0.54 -9.88
C GLU A 102 19.21 0.50 -10.58
N ARG A 103 19.78 1.62 -11.03
CA ARG A 103 19.03 2.56 -11.90
C ARG A 103 18.52 1.88 -13.17
N ALA A 104 19.31 1.03 -13.79
CA ALA A 104 18.89 0.27 -14.97
C ALA A 104 17.78 -0.74 -14.59
N VAL A 105 17.94 -1.48 -13.49
CA VAL A 105 16.96 -2.43 -12.99
C VAL A 105 15.61 -1.73 -12.71
N ILE A 106 15.60 -0.61 -12.00
CA ILE A 106 14.35 0.13 -11.68
C ILE A 106 13.72 0.70 -12.97
N LYS A 107 14.52 1.10 -13.95
CA LYS A 107 13.96 1.54 -15.25
C LYS A 107 13.29 0.40 -16.03
N GLU A 108 13.81 -0.81 -15.95
CA GLU A 108 13.16 -2.00 -16.50
C GLU A 108 11.88 -2.34 -15.72
N GLU A 109 11.90 -2.21 -14.40
CA GLU A 109 10.72 -2.37 -13.56
C GLU A 109 9.61 -1.37 -13.93
N ILE A 110 9.94 -0.09 -14.12
CA ILE A 110 9.00 0.92 -14.63
C ILE A 110 8.43 0.52 -16.00
N ALA A 111 9.26 -0.01 -16.89
CA ALA A 111 8.80 -0.48 -18.19
C ALA A 111 7.84 -1.67 -18.03
N MET A 112 8.18 -2.64 -17.21
CA MET A 112 7.35 -3.81 -16.90
C MET A 112 5.98 -3.40 -16.34
N TYR A 113 5.91 -2.48 -15.38
CA TYR A 113 4.62 -1.99 -14.84
C TYR A 113 3.77 -1.29 -15.89
N ARG A 114 4.38 -0.46 -16.76
CA ARG A 114 3.66 0.22 -17.84
C ARG A 114 3.15 -0.74 -18.91
N ASP A 115 3.82 -1.87 -19.08
CA ASP A 115 3.40 -2.92 -20.01
C ASP A 115 2.34 -3.86 -19.42
N GLN A 116 1.98 -3.68 -18.15
CA GLN A 116 0.90 -4.39 -17.47
C GLN A 116 -0.30 -3.46 -17.21
N PRO A 117 -1.29 -3.39 -18.12
CA PRO A 117 -2.40 -2.44 -18.02
C PRO A 117 -3.19 -2.53 -16.71
N ALA A 118 -3.34 -3.74 -16.17
CA ALA A 118 -4.03 -3.98 -14.90
C ALA A 118 -3.33 -3.33 -13.68
N GLN A 119 -2.01 -3.13 -13.75
CA GLN A 119 -1.24 -2.43 -12.71
C GLN A 119 -1.12 -0.94 -13.04
N TYR A 120 -0.78 -0.60 -14.27
CA TYR A 120 -0.57 0.78 -14.68
C TYR A 120 -1.83 1.65 -14.56
N VAL A 121 -3.03 1.09 -14.67
CA VAL A 121 -4.29 1.83 -14.46
C VAL A 121 -4.39 2.43 -13.04
N HIS A 122 -3.74 1.81 -12.04
CA HIS A 122 -3.70 2.34 -10.67
C HIS A 122 -2.78 3.56 -10.56
N ASP A 123 -1.63 3.58 -11.24
CA ASP A 123 -0.76 4.77 -11.29
C ASP A 123 -1.52 5.96 -11.90
N LEU A 124 -2.24 5.73 -13.00
CA LEU A 124 -3.09 6.74 -13.64
C LEU A 124 -4.22 7.22 -12.71
N LEU A 125 -4.79 6.32 -11.92
CA LEU A 125 -5.81 6.65 -10.93
C LEU A 125 -5.22 7.50 -9.81
N HIS A 126 -4.07 7.14 -9.25
CA HIS A 126 -3.39 7.87 -8.19
C HIS A 126 -2.98 9.27 -8.66
N GLU A 127 -2.42 9.41 -9.87
CA GLU A 127 -2.12 10.72 -10.47
C GLU A 127 -3.36 11.61 -10.56
N ALA A 128 -4.52 11.04 -10.90
CA ALA A 128 -5.77 11.77 -11.02
C ALA A 128 -6.44 12.05 -9.66
N LEU A 129 -6.29 11.17 -8.66
CA LEU A 129 -6.79 11.37 -7.29
C LEU A 129 -6.00 12.47 -6.56
N TRP A 130 -4.67 12.54 -6.75
CA TRP A 130 -3.78 13.48 -6.08
C TRP A 130 -2.91 14.25 -7.08
N PRO A 131 -3.51 15.09 -7.95
CA PRO A 131 -2.75 15.83 -8.95
C PRO A 131 -1.75 16.79 -8.28
N ASN A 132 -0.53 16.83 -8.82
CA ASN A 132 0.58 17.66 -8.32
C ASN A 132 1.01 17.39 -6.86
N HIS A 133 0.59 16.25 -6.31
CA HIS A 133 0.96 15.81 -4.96
C HIS A 133 1.84 14.56 -5.02
N PRO A 134 2.78 14.34 -4.07
CA PRO A 134 3.60 13.13 -4.06
C PRO A 134 2.82 11.81 -4.10
N LEU A 135 1.66 11.73 -3.46
CA LEU A 135 0.77 10.54 -3.49
C LEU A 135 0.25 10.19 -4.88
N GLY A 136 0.26 11.13 -5.82
CA GLY A 136 -0.11 10.89 -7.21
C GLY A 136 1.05 10.43 -8.09
N ARG A 137 2.26 10.27 -7.55
CA ARG A 137 3.44 9.82 -8.29
C ARG A 137 3.69 8.33 -8.04
N ALA A 138 4.15 7.62 -9.06
CA ALA A 138 4.59 6.24 -8.90
C ALA A 138 5.76 6.16 -7.90
N LEU A 139 5.72 5.16 -7.01
CA LEU A 139 6.77 4.93 -6.00
C LEU A 139 8.14 4.68 -6.62
N THR A 140 8.18 4.05 -7.79
CA THR A 140 9.39 3.83 -8.58
C THR A 140 9.97 5.11 -9.18
N GLY A 141 9.24 6.22 -9.12
CA GLY A 141 9.58 7.45 -9.83
C GLY A 141 9.34 7.34 -11.34
N THR A 142 10.10 8.12 -12.10
CA THR A 142 10.08 8.12 -13.57
C THR A 142 11.48 7.90 -14.11
N LYS A 143 11.60 7.44 -15.38
CA LYS A 143 12.94 7.36 -16.04
C LYS A 143 13.70 8.69 -15.95
N LYS A 144 13.00 9.82 -16.10
CA LYS A 144 13.59 11.17 -16.00
C LYS A 144 14.08 11.49 -14.59
N SER A 145 13.27 11.23 -13.55
CA SER A 145 13.70 11.50 -12.16
C SER A 145 14.87 10.62 -11.77
N LEU A 146 14.83 9.32 -12.12
CA LEU A 146 15.93 8.39 -11.85
C LEU A 146 17.25 8.81 -12.52
N ASP A 147 17.21 9.33 -13.76
CA ASP A 147 18.39 9.84 -14.45
C ASP A 147 18.99 11.06 -13.75
N GLY A 148 18.13 11.88 -13.15
CA GLY A 148 18.52 13.07 -12.38
C GLY A 148 19.11 12.77 -11.01
N LEU A 149 18.80 11.61 -10.40
CA LEU A 149 19.27 11.25 -9.06
C LEU A 149 20.77 10.98 -9.03
N LYS A 150 21.46 11.72 -8.18
CA LYS A 150 22.91 11.52 -7.91
C LYS A 150 23.09 10.77 -6.59
N ARG A 151 24.26 10.14 -6.43
CA ARG A 151 24.63 9.49 -5.15
C ARG A 151 24.52 10.44 -3.95
N ALA A 152 24.88 11.70 -4.12
CA ALA A 152 24.78 12.71 -3.08
C ALA A 152 23.34 12.93 -2.63
N ASP A 153 22.38 13.00 -3.58
CA ASP A 153 20.95 13.16 -3.29
C ASP A 153 20.42 11.99 -2.46
N LEU A 154 20.78 10.74 -2.84
CA LEU A 154 20.36 9.53 -2.13
C LEU A 154 20.94 9.48 -0.71
N LEU A 155 22.21 9.81 -0.54
CA LEU A 155 22.87 9.85 0.77
C LEU A 155 22.31 10.96 1.66
N GLU A 156 22.03 12.13 1.09
CA GLU A 156 21.39 13.24 1.82
C GLU A 156 20.00 12.84 2.31
N PHE A 157 19.18 12.28 1.41
CA PHE A 157 17.84 11.79 1.76
C PHE A 157 17.89 10.69 2.83
N PHE A 158 18.81 9.73 2.67
CA PHE A 158 19.00 8.66 3.63
C PHE A 158 19.38 9.19 5.02
N ARG A 159 20.40 10.05 5.09
CA ARG A 159 20.88 10.62 6.37
C ARG A 159 19.83 11.50 7.06
N ALA A 160 19.00 12.19 6.29
CA ALA A 160 17.95 13.05 6.83
C ALA A 160 16.77 12.26 7.41
N ASN A 161 16.44 11.10 6.85
CA ASN A 161 15.19 10.39 7.13
C ASN A 161 15.34 9.04 7.84
N TYR A 162 16.48 8.34 7.63
CA TYR A 162 16.76 7.04 8.27
C TYR A 162 17.44 7.25 9.62
N VAL A 163 16.70 7.87 10.53
CA VAL A 163 17.19 8.34 11.85
C VAL A 163 16.43 7.65 12.99
N ALA A 164 17.06 7.56 14.17
CA ALA A 164 16.49 6.85 15.32
C ALA A 164 15.04 7.24 15.66
N PRO A 165 14.66 8.54 15.72
CA PRO A 165 13.28 8.92 16.04
C PRO A 165 12.24 8.51 15.00
N ASN A 166 12.68 8.19 13.78
CA ASN A 166 11.84 7.79 12.64
C ASN A 166 11.91 6.29 12.34
N THR A 167 12.60 5.50 13.19
CA THR A 167 12.85 4.08 12.94
C THR A 167 12.27 3.24 14.06
N LEU A 168 11.60 2.14 13.69
CA LEU A 168 11.13 1.12 14.63
C LEU A 168 11.82 -0.21 14.32
N LEU A 169 12.18 -0.94 15.37
CA LEU A 169 12.54 -2.35 15.28
C LEU A 169 11.42 -3.17 15.91
N VAL A 170 10.82 -4.03 15.12
CA VAL A 170 9.69 -4.89 15.50
C VAL A 170 10.10 -6.34 15.40
N VAL A 171 9.79 -7.13 16.43
CA VAL A 171 10.09 -8.55 16.47
C VAL A 171 8.84 -9.32 16.89
N ALA A 172 8.47 -10.33 16.11
CA ALA A 172 7.38 -11.24 16.44
C ALA A 172 7.88 -12.70 16.38
N GLY A 173 7.59 -13.47 17.42
CA GLY A 173 8.03 -14.87 17.49
C GLY A 173 8.05 -15.41 18.92
N PRO A 174 8.59 -16.63 19.13
CA PRO A 174 8.66 -17.29 20.45
C PRO A 174 9.85 -16.77 21.27
N LEU A 175 10.01 -15.45 21.39
CA LEU A 175 11.12 -14.81 22.11
C LEU A 175 10.64 -14.08 23.35
N ARG A 176 11.49 -14.03 24.37
CA ARG A 176 11.24 -13.20 25.56
C ARG A 176 11.63 -11.75 25.28
N HIS A 177 10.74 -10.80 25.55
CA HIS A 177 10.97 -9.38 25.32
C HIS A 177 12.29 -8.86 25.89
N ALA A 178 12.65 -9.28 27.13
CA ALA A 178 13.92 -8.91 27.74
C ALA A 178 15.15 -9.41 26.97
N ALA A 179 15.06 -10.55 26.30
CA ALA A 179 16.15 -11.08 25.46
C ALA A 179 16.29 -10.25 24.18
N VAL A 180 15.17 -9.88 23.55
CA VAL A 180 15.14 -8.97 22.40
C VAL A 180 15.77 -7.63 22.75
N LEU A 181 15.34 -7.01 23.86
CA LEU A 181 15.91 -5.72 24.31
C LEU A 181 17.42 -5.78 24.55
N ARG A 182 17.93 -6.85 25.17
CA ARG A 182 19.39 -7.02 25.36
C ARG A 182 20.15 -7.12 24.05
N ALA A 183 19.58 -7.83 23.05
CA ALA A 183 20.19 -7.96 21.74
C ALA A 183 20.22 -6.59 21.00
N VAL A 184 19.09 -5.88 21.00
CA VAL A 184 18.94 -4.58 20.32
C VAL A 184 19.81 -3.49 20.94
N LYS A 185 19.97 -3.47 22.26
CA LYS A 185 20.84 -2.49 22.96
C LYS A 185 22.27 -2.47 22.44
N LYS A 186 22.79 -3.59 21.94
CA LYS A 186 24.14 -3.66 21.35
C LYS A 186 24.28 -2.81 20.08
N PHE A 187 23.17 -2.50 19.44
CA PHE A 187 23.11 -1.76 18.18
C PHE A 187 22.58 -0.33 18.36
N ALA A 188 22.18 0.09 19.56
CA ALA A 188 21.53 1.39 19.79
C ALA A 188 22.37 2.58 19.27
N GLY A 189 23.71 2.52 19.39
CA GLY A 189 24.61 3.56 18.89
C GLY A 189 24.80 3.58 17.37
N LYS A 190 24.19 2.66 16.61
CA LYS A 190 24.27 2.61 15.14
C LYS A 190 23.21 3.47 14.45
N PHE A 191 22.19 3.90 15.17
CA PHE A 191 21.12 4.73 14.64
C PHE A 191 21.44 6.20 14.88
N SER A 192 21.49 6.97 13.78
CA SER A 192 21.79 8.40 13.81
C SER A 192 20.69 9.18 14.54
N ALA A 193 21.08 10.22 15.25
CA ALA A 193 20.13 11.21 15.78
C ALA A 193 19.52 12.02 14.62
N GLY A 194 18.31 12.57 14.84
CA GLY A 194 17.64 13.38 13.85
C GLY A 194 16.23 13.76 14.27
N LYS A 195 15.42 14.25 13.31
CA LYS A 195 14.02 14.59 13.51
C LYS A 195 13.16 13.74 12.58
N LYS A 196 11.93 13.46 13.00
CA LYS A 196 10.93 12.86 12.09
C LYS A 196 10.69 13.80 10.92
N PRO A 197 10.56 13.28 9.69
CA PRO A 197 10.19 14.09 8.53
C PRO A 197 8.78 14.65 8.68
N VAL A 198 8.52 15.77 8.03
CA VAL A 198 7.20 16.39 7.97
C VAL A 198 6.57 16.03 6.64
N LEU A 199 5.38 15.46 6.67
CA LEU A 199 4.64 15.12 5.46
C LEU A 199 4.11 16.37 4.74
N ILE A 200 3.96 16.26 3.43
CA ILE A 200 3.25 17.25 2.62
C ILE A 200 1.75 16.99 2.76
N PRO A 201 0.95 17.97 3.28
CA PRO A 201 -0.48 17.74 3.50
C PRO A 201 -1.26 17.71 2.18
N VAL A 202 -2.30 16.85 2.14
CA VAL A 202 -3.21 16.79 0.99
C VAL A 202 -4.26 17.90 1.09
N VAL A 203 -4.36 18.70 0.03
CA VAL A 203 -5.44 19.69 -0.13
C VAL A 203 -6.49 19.12 -1.08
N ALA A 204 -7.69 18.84 -0.55
CA ALA A 204 -8.79 18.31 -1.34
C ALA A 204 -9.52 19.44 -2.08
N GLN A 205 -9.39 19.52 -3.41
CA GLN A 205 -9.99 20.56 -4.24
C GLN A 205 -10.88 20.04 -5.39
N GLN A 206 -11.17 18.73 -5.41
CA GLN A 206 -11.97 18.16 -6.49
C GLN A 206 -13.44 18.59 -6.37
N THR A 207 -13.96 19.27 -7.40
CA THR A 207 -15.32 19.78 -7.47
C THR A 207 -16.14 19.16 -8.59
N ALA A 208 -15.55 18.32 -9.42
CA ALA A 208 -16.19 17.61 -10.52
C ALA A 208 -15.55 16.23 -10.70
N PRO A 209 -16.27 15.25 -11.26
CA PRO A 209 -15.70 13.97 -11.60
C PRO A 209 -14.56 14.10 -12.61
N VAL A 210 -13.55 13.25 -12.48
CA VAL A 210 -12.35 13.24 -13.34
C VAL A 210 -12.30 11.93 -14.10
N VAL A 211 -11.99 12.00 -15.40
CA VAL A 211 -11.69 10.84 -16.25
C VAL A 211 -10.27 10.97 -16.81
N ARG A 212 -9.48 9.92 -16.62
CA ARG A 212 -8.15 9.78 -17.19
C ARG A 212 -8.16 8.59 -18.16
N LEU A 213 -8.20 8.87 -19.44
CA LEU A 213 -8.12 7.85 -20.48
C LEU A 213 -6.70 7.77 -21.03
N HIS A 214 -6.11 6.57 -20.98
CA HIS A 214 -4.87 6.23 -21.66
C HIS A 214 -5.20 5.32 -22.86
N THR A 215 -5.14 5.90 -24.06
CA THR A 215 -5.42 5.18 -25.29
C THR A 215 -4.25 4.25 -25.61
N LYS A 216 -4.47 2.95 -25.53
CA LYS A 216 -3.49 1.90 -25.81
C LYS A 216 -4.23 0.70 -26.40
N SER A 217 -3.66 0.06 -27.42
CA SER A 217 -4.13 -1.24 -27.89
C SER A 217 -3.83 -2.29 -26.84
N VAL A 218 -4.86 -2.89 -26.29
CA VAL A 218 -4.82 -3.91 -25.23
C VAL A 218 -5.88 -4.96 -25.52
N GLU A 219 -5.68 -6.20 -25.09
CA GLU A 219 -6.68 -7.26 -25.27
C GLU A 219 -7.96 -6.98 -24.46
N GLN A 220 -7.81 -6.50 -23.23
CA GLN A 220 -8.91 -6.11 -22.37
C GLN A 220 -8.74 -4.67 -21.88
N THR A 221 -9.85 -3.94 -21.83
CA THR A 221 -9.89 -2.65 -21.12
C THR A 221 -9.67 -2.88 -19.64
N GLN A 222 -8.76 -2.10 -19.07
CA GLN A 222 -8.59 -2.02 -17.63
C GLN A 222 -9.15 -0.70 -17.11
N MET A 223 -9.99 -0.78 -16.10
CA MET A 223 -10.55 0.40 -15.45
C MET A 223 -10.29 0.38 -13.94
N ALA A 224 -10.04 1.55 -13.37
CA ALA A 224 -10.00 1.78 -11.95
C ALA A 224 -10.82 3.03 -11.61
N LEU A 225 -11.91 2.85 -10.86
CA LEU A 225 -12.74 3.92 -10.32
C LEU A 225 -12.36 4.15 -8.86
N GLY A 226 -11.99 5.38 -8.51
CA GLY A 226 -11.59 5.73 -7.16
C GLY A 226 -12.31 6.94 -6.61
N VAL A 227 -12.36 7.00 -5.28
CA VAL A 227 -12.75 8.18 -4.51
C VAL A 227 -11.72 8.42 -3.43
N ARG A 228 -11.39 9.69 -3.16
CA ARG A 228 -10.63 10.01 -1.95
C ARG A 228 -11.47 9.72 -0.72
N ALA A 229 -10.88 8.96 0.20
CA ALA A 229 -11.48 8.55 1.46
C ALA A 229 -10.93 9.37 2.64
N CYS A 230 -11.30 8.99 3.86
CA CYS A 230 -10.82 9.62 5.09
C CYS A 230 -9.40 9.18 5.47
N SER A 231 -8.80 9.92 6.40
CA SER A 231 -7.54 9.55 7.01
C SER A 231 -7.67 8.29 7.89
N ARG A 232 -6.51 7.69 8.23
CA ARG A 232 -6.44 6.57 9.18
C ARG A 232 -6.90 6.93 10.59
N HIS A 233 -6.93 8.23 10.94
CA HIS A 233 -7.37 8.72 12.25
C HIS A 233 -8.87 8.99 12.33
N ASP A 234 -9.58 8.95 11.20
CA ASP A 234 -11.02 9.17 11.13
C ASP A 234 -11.80 7.89 11.54
N GLU A 235 -12.75 8.03 12.44
CA GLU A 235 -13.57 6.90 12.89
C GLU A 235 -14.43 6.27 11.79
N ARG A 236 -14.76 7.02 10.73
CA ARG A 236 -15.51 6.50 9.56
C ARG A 236 -14.74 5.43 8.78
N ARG A 237 -13.41 5.30 8.99
CA ARG A 237 -12.59 4.26 8.35
C ARG A 237 -13.13 2.84 8.60
N HIS A 238 -13.71 2.57 9.77
CA HIS A 238 -14.26 1.25 10.09
C HIS A 238 -15.53 0.95 9.26
N ALA A 239 -16.41 1.95 9.10
CA ALA A 239 -17.56 1.84 8.22
C ALA A 239 -17.17 1.71 6.75
N LEU A 240 -16.11 2.43 6.32
CA LEU A 240 -15.52 2.30 4.97
C LEU A 240 -14.91 0.93 4.74
N ARG A 241 -14.26 0.32 5.72
CA ARG A 241 -13.76 -1.06 5.63
C ARG A 241 -14.89 -2.05 5.37
N VAL A 242 -15.98 -1.95 6.13
CA VAL A 242 -17.16 -2.81 5.93
C VAL A 242 -17.82 -2.51 4.58
N LEU A 243 -17.92 -1.23 4.19
CA LEU A 243 -18.46 -0.83 2.89
C LEU A 243 -17.63 -1.42 1.74
N ASN A 244 -16.29 -1.39 1.83
CA ASN A 244 -15.43 -1.99 0.82
C ASN A 244 -15.66 -3.51 0.68
N ALA A 245 -15.78 -4.23 1.80
CA ALA A 245 -16.08 -5.67 1.77
C ALA A 245 -17.43 -5.97 1.09
N LEU A 246 -18.43 -5.12 1.30
CA LEU A 246 -19.74 -5.22 0.65
C LEU A 246 -19.67 -4.89 -0.85
N VAL A 247 -18.83 -3.93 -1.22
CA VAL A 247 -18.69 -3.46 -2.62
C VAL A 247 -17.99 -4.50 -3.48
N GLY A 248 -16.77 -4.93 -3.13
CA GLY A 248 -15.98 -5.72 -4.09
C GLY A 248 -14.79 -6.51 -3.51
N GLU A 249 -14.66 -6.72 -2.18
CA GLU A 249 -13.48 -7.38 -1.60
C GLU A 249 -13.56 -8.92 -1.63
N SER A 250 -14.76 -9.50 -1.82
CA SER A 250 -14.96 -10.95 -1.81
C SER A 250 -15.84 -11.41 -2.97
N MET A 251 -15.85 -12.72 -3.25
CA MET A 251 -16.77 -13.30 -4.24
C MET A 251 -18.25 -13.13 -3.87
N SER A 252 -18.58 -12.94 -2.59
CA SER A 252 -19.95 -12.64 -2.14
C SER A 252 -20.30 -11.15 -2.16
N SER A 253 -19.42 -10.29 -2.60
CA SER A 253 -19.64 -8.84 -2.72
C SER A 253 -20.59 -8.50 -3.87
N ARG A 254 -21.23 -7.33 -3.79
CA ARG A 254 -22.25 -6.94 -4.78
C ARG A 254 -21.71 -6.84 -6.19
N LEU A 255 -20.55 -6.22 -6.38
CA LEU A 255 -19.99 -6.05 -7.73
C LEU A 255 -19.56 -7.37 -8.34
N PHE A 256 -18.95 -8.27 -7.53
CA PHE A 256 -18.60 -9.59 -8.02
C PHE A 256 -19.85 -10.36 -8.48
N GLN A 257 -20.89 -10.42 -7.64
CA GLN A 257 -22.14 -11.11 -7.97
C GLN A 257 -22.81 -10.51 -9.21
N VAL A 258 -22.99 -9.19 -9.28
CA VAL A 258 -23.75 -8.56 -10.36
C VAL A 258 -22.96 -8.52 -11.69
N LEU A 259 -21.66 -8.18 -11.66
CA LEU A 259 -20.89 -8.01 -12.90
C LEU A 259 -20.34 -9.32 -13.45
N ARG A 260 -19.85 -10.19 -12.57
CA ARG A 260 -19.22 -11.44 -12.98
C ARG A 260 -20.21 -12.61 -13.03
N GLU A 261 -20.90 -12.89 -11.92
CA GLU A 261 -21.76 -14.08 -11.82
C GLU A 261 -23.07 -13.92 -12.62
N ASP A 262 -23.80 -12.81 -12.41
CA ASP A 262 -25.12 -12.62 -13.04
C ASP A 262 -25.01 -12.21 -14.53
N LYS A 263 -24.02 -11.39 -14.88
CA LYS A 263 -23.97 -10.75 -16.20
C LYS A 263 -22.79 -11.17 -17.08
N GLY A 264 -21.75 -11.77 -16.50
CA GLY A 264 -20.56 -12.20 -17.24
C GLY A 264 -19.82 -11.07 -17.98
N LEU A 265 -19.89 -9.83 -17.46
CA LEU A 265 -19.31 -8.65 -18.12
C LEU A 265 -17.82 -8.44 -17.81
N VAL A 266 -17.31 -9.06 -16.76
CA VAL A 266 -15.94 -8.90 -16.31
C VAL A 266 -15.33 -10.26 -15.97
N TYR A 267 -14.05 -10.44 -16.26
CA TYR A 267 -13.32 -11.59 -15.78
C TYR A 267 -13.00 -11.47 -14.30
N ASN A 268 -12.58 -10.28 -13.91
CA ASN A 268 -12.30 -9.94 -12.50
C ASN A 268 -12.90 -8.57 -12.18
N VAL A 269 -13.36 -8.43 -10.93
CA VAL A 269 -13.71 -7.16 -10.31
C VAL A 269 -13.38 -7.25 -8.84
N TYR A 270 -12.73 -6.24 -8.33
CA TYR A 270 -12.39 -6.15 -6.90
C TYR A 270 -12.40 -4.70 -6.45
N SER A 271 -12.55 -4.50 -5.15
CA SER A 271 -12.36 -3.20 -4.53
C SER A 271 -11.28 -3.27 -3.45
N GLY A 272 -10.55 -2.16 -3.32
CA GLY A 272 -9.49 -1.97 -2.34
C GLY A 272 -9.63 -0.65 -1.61
N TRP A 273 -8.85 -0.50 -0.56
CA TRP A 273 -8.81 0.71 0.26
C TRP A 273 -7.38 1.02 0.68
N ALA A 274 -7.12 2.29 0.90
CA ALA A 274 -5.91 2.77 1.55
C ALA A 274 -6.29 3.89 2.53
N PHE A 275 -5.79 3.82 3.77
CA PHE A 275 -5.91 4.90 4.75
C PHE A 275 -4.52 5.44 5.05
N LEU A 276 -4.32 6.71 4.72
CA LEU A 276 -3.08 7.44 4.90
C LEU A 276 -3.20 8.42 6.07
N GLU A 277 -2.16 9.14 6.39
CA GLU A 277 -2.10 10.04 7.55
C GLU A 277 -3.23 11.08 7.56
N ASP A 278 -3.49 11.75 6.44
CA ASP A 278 -4.48 12.84 6.32
C ASP A 278 -5.53 12.63 5.23
N THR A 279 -5.48 11.50 4.51
CA THR A 279 -6.35 11.16 3.40
C THR A 279 -6.50 9.64 3.27
N GLY A 280 -7.12 9.19 2.20
CA GLY A 280 -7.24 7.79 1.83
C GLY A 280 -7.84 7.64 0.46
N ALA A 281 -8.00 6.41 0.02
CA ALA A 281 -8.73 6.06 -1.20
C ALA A 281 -9.56 4.79 -1.00
N LEU A 282 -10.71 4.72 -1.69
CA LEU A 282 -11.41 3.49 -1.99
C LEU A 282 -11.41 3.34 -3.50
N THR A 283 -11.01 2.20 -3.99
CA THR A 283 -10.83 1.91 -5.41
C THR A 283 -11.65 0.70 -5.83
N ILE A 284 -12.16 0.70 -7.06
CA ILE A 284 -12.85 -0.43 -7.69
C ILE A 284 -12.17 -0.66 -9.03
N SER A 285 -11.66 -1.87 -9.25
CA SER A 285 -10.92 -2.23 -10.45
C SER A 285 -11.60 -3.37 -11.18
N ALA A 286 -11.58 -3.30 -12.51
CA ALA A 286 -12.12 -4.36 -13.36
C ALA A 286 -11.37 -4.47 -14.69
N GLY A 287 -11.19 -5.71 -15.14
CA GLY A 287 -10.76 -6.07 -16.50
C GLY A 287 -11.96 -6.61 -17.29
N LEU A 288 -12.18 -6.07 -18.48
CA LEU A 288 -13.39 -6.34 -19.25
C LEU A 288 -13.22 -6.11 -20.78
N GLU A 289 -14.15 -6.60 -21.57
CA GLU A 289 -14.20 -6.34 -22.99
C GLU A 289 -14.49 -4.85 -23.28
N HIS A 290 -13.95 -4.34 -24.40
CA HIS A 290 -14.01 -2.90 -24.71
C HIS A 290 -15.45 -2.39 -24.82
N ASP A 291 -16.35 -3.19 -25.43
CA ASP A 291 -17.74 -2.83 -25.65
C ASP A 291 -18.59 -2.84 -24.37
N ASP A 292 -18.12 -3.55 -23.33
CA ASP A 292 -18.83 -3.65 -22.05
C ASP A 292 -18.44 -2.56 -21.04
N LEU A 293 -17.47 -1.69 -21.35
CA LEU A 293 -16.96 -0.68 -20.42
C LEU A 293 -18.05 0.28 -19.91
N GLU A 294 -18.80 0.90 -20.82
CA GLU A 294 -19.84 1.86 -20.41
C GLU A 294 -20.97 1.20 -19.64
N LYS A 295 -21.37 0.00 -20.04
CA LYS A 295 -22.41 -0.81 -19.37
C LYS A 295 -21.97 -1.22 -17.95
N SER A 296 -20.74 -1.71 -17.82
CA SER A 296 -20.16 -2.09 -16.52
C SER A 296 -20.02 -0.89 -15.59
N LEU A 297 -19.52 0.24 -16.09
CA LEU A 297 -19.43 1.49 -15.32
C LEU A 297 -20.80 1.94 -14.80
N ARG A 298 -21.84 1.92 -15.63
CA ARG A 298 -23.21 2.26 -15.21
C ARG A 298 -23.75 1.33 -14.13
N ILE A 299 -23.42 0.04 -14.21
CA ILE A 299 -23.81 -0.93 -13.17
C ILE A 299 -23.08 -0.62 -11.85
N ILE A 300 -21.76 -0.38 -11.89
CA ILE A 300 -20.98 0.00 -10.72
C ILE A 300 -21.61 1.24 -10.04
N LEU A 301 -21.82 2.31 -10.80
CA LEU A 301 -22.39 3.56 -10.30
C LEU A 301 -23.80 3.34 -9.69
N ARG A 302 -24.62 2.49 -10.30
CA ARG A 302 -25.93 2.13 -9.73
C ARG A 302 -25.81 1.39 -8.42
N GLU A 303 -24.88 0.44 -8.29
CA GLU A 303 -24.67 -0.28 -7.02
C GLU A 303 -24.12 0.65 -5.93
N LEU A 304 -23.22 1.58 -6.26
CA LEU A 304 -22.76 2.61 -5.31
C LEU A 304 -23.92 3.49 -4.84
N ARG A 305 -24.80 3.92 -5.75
CA ARG A 305 -26.01 4.68 -5.42
C ARG A 305 -26.94 3.91 -4.48
N ARG A 306 -27.10 2.59 -4.67
CA ARG A 306 -27.92 1.75 -3.78
C ARG A 306 -27.39 1.75 -2.34
N PHE A 307 -26.06 1.83 -2.11
CA PHE A 307 -25.52 1.99 -0.75
C PHE A 307 -25.86 3.35 -0.14
N ILE A 308 -26.06 4.39 -0.95
CA ILE A 308 -26.48 5.72 -0.50
C ILE A 308 -27.98 5.73 -0.15
N GLU A 309 -28.79 5.14 -1.00
CA GLU A 309 -30.27 5.24 -0.92
C GLU A 309 -30.86 4.24 0.08
N THR A 310 -30.36 3.01 0.09
CA THR A 310 -30.96 1.90 0.83
C THR A 310 -30.01 1.35 1.89
N PRO A 311 -30.47 1.18 3.13
CA PRO A 311 -29.68 0.49 4.17
C PRO A 311 -29.31 -0.93 3.72
N VAL A 312 -28.11 -1.36 4.08
CA VAL A 312 -27.63 -2.72 3.82
C VAL A 312 -28.47 -3.72 4.63
N PRO A 313 -28.95 -4.82 4.04
CA PRO A 313 -29.68 -5.88 4.76
C PRO A 313 -28.81 -6.47 5.90
N ALA A 314 -29.46 -6.79 7.03
CA ALA A 314 -28.77 -7.27 8.23
C ALA A 314 -27.90 -8.53 7.98
N ALA A 315 -28.38 -9.45 7.14
CA ALA A 315 -27.63 -10.67 6.80
C ALA A 315 -26.38 -10.37 5.97
N GLU A 316 -26.46 -9.44 5.00
CA GLU A 316 -25.34 -9.00 4.17
C GLU A 316 -24.28 -8.27 5.00
N LEU A 317 -24.71 -7.34 5.86
CA LEU A 317 -23.83 -6.63 6.79
C LEU A 317 -23.10 -7.59 7.73
N ARG A 318 -23.76 -8.59 8.27
CA ARG A 318 -23.17 -9.61 9.13
C ARG A 318 -22.07 -10.38 8.38
N ARG A 319 -22.38 -10.90 7.19
CA ARG A 319 -21.38 -11.61 6.37
C ARG A 319 -20.12 -10.77 6.11
N ALA A 320 -20.29 -9.48 5.77
CA ALA A 320 -19.16 -8.59 5.53
C ALA A 320 -18.31 -8.37 6.79
N ARG A 321 -18.91 -8.21 7.95
CA ARG A 321 -18.20 -8.08 9.23
C ARG A 321 -17.46 -9.37 9.59
N ASP A 322 -18.16 -10.52 9.49
CA ASP A 322 -17.60 -11.84 9.80
C ASP A 322 -16.42 -12.17 8.86
N PHE A 323 -16.55 -11.85 7.56
CA PHE A 323 -15.47 -11.96 6.58
C PHE A 323 -14.24 -11.15 6.99
N LEU A 324 -14.40 -9.86 7.30
CA LEU A 324 -13.28 -9.00 7.68
C LEU A 324 -12.60 -9.44 8.97
N ILE A 325 -13.38 -9.84 9.96
CA ILE A 325 -12.86 -10.32 11.25
C ILE A 325 -12.10 -11.64 11.03
N GLY A 326 -12.69 -12.58 10.30
CA GLY A 326 -12.07 -13.87 10.01
C GLY A 326 -10.77 -13.71 9.22
N GLN A 327 -10.75 -12.88 8.17
CA GLN A 327 -9.53 -12.60 7.39
C GLN A 327 -8.43 -11.98 8.26
N MET A 328 -8.77 -11.02 9.12
CA MET A 328 -7.83 -10.42 10.06
C MET A 328 -7.26 -11.45 11.04
N GLU A 329 -8.11 -12.25 11.66
CA GLU A 329 -7.68 -13.26 12.65
C GLU A 329 -6.78 -14.33 12.01
N LEU A 330 -7.16 -14.86 10.84
CA LEU A 330 -6.36 -15.84 10.09
C LEU A 330 -5.02 -15.25 9.64
N SER A 331 -5.01 -14.00 9.17
CA SER A 331 -3.76 -13.34 8.76
C SER A 331 -2.76 -13.24 9.92
N LEU A 332 -3.23 -13.01 11.14
CA LEU A 332 -2.39 -12.83 12.33
C LEU A 332 -1.83 -14.15 12.92
N GLU A 333 -2.09 -15.30 12.32
CA GLU A 333 -1.44 -16.55 12.72
C GLU A 333 0.07 -16.55 12.41
N GLY A 334 0.50 -15.86 11.34
CA GLY A 334 1.89 -15.78 10.94
C GLY A 334 2.72 -14.76 11.72
N THR A 335 4.00 -15.08 12.01
CA THR A 335 4.93 -14.17 12.70
C THR A 335 5.20 -12.90 11.91
N GLU A 336 5.26 -12.97 10.59
CA GLU A 336 5.48 -11.81 9.71
C GLU A 336 4.28 -10.85 9.76
N ASN A 337 3.06 -11.36 9.65
CA ASN A 337 1.87 -10.53 9.74
C ASN A 337 1.69 -9.91 11.14
N GLN A 338 2.08 -10.60 12.20
CA GLN A 338 2.14 -10.02 13.54
C GLN A 338 3.17 -8.89 13.63
N MET A 339 4.34 -9.07 13.02
CA MET A 339 5.37 -8.05 12.95
C MET A 339 4.87 -6.84 12.17
N ASN A 340 4.23 -7.05 11.00
CA ASN A 340 3.63 -5.99 10.20
C ASN A 340 2.54 -5.24 10.98
N TRP A 341 1.61 -5.95 11.61
CA TRP A 341 0.55 -5.35 12.43
C TRP A 341 1.08 -4.42 13.53
N VAL A 342 2.14 -4.85 14.22
CA VAL A 342 2.77 -4.05 15.28
C VAL A 342 3.51 -2.86 14.69
N GLY A 343 4.25 -3.05 13.60
CA GLY A 343 4.99 -2.00 12.91
C GLY A 343 4.08 -0.89 12.39
N GLU A 344 3.06 -1.25 11.62
CA GLU A 344 2.05 -0.33 11.12
C GLU A 344 1.31 0.38 12.27
N SER A 345 0.88 -0.36 13.30
CA SER A 345 0.21 0.26 14.45
C SER A 345 1.06 1.33 15.12
N LEU A 346 2.35 1.07 15.33
CA LEU A 346 3.25 2.01 15.99
C LEU A 346 3.61 3.21 15.11
N LEU A 347 3.85 3.00 13.82
CA LEU A 347 4.13 4.09 12.87
C LEU A 347 2.92 4.98 12.69
N ASP A 348 1.75 4.37 12.44
CA ASP A 348 0.54 5.06 12.04
C ASP A 348 -0.21 5.71 13.20
N TYR A 349 -0.19 5.09 14.38
CA TYR A 349 -1.00 5.53 15.53
C TYR A 349 -0.17 5.88 16.77
N GLY A 350 1.15 5.69 16.75
CA GLY A 350 2.02 5.89 17.91
C GLY A 350 1.78 4.91 19.07
N LYS A 351 0.94 3.90 18.85
CA LYS A 351 0.59 2.86 19.85
C LYS A 351 0.21 1.55 19.14
N ILE A 352 0.44 0.43 19.81
CA ILE A 352 -0.02 -0.87 19.30
C ILE A 352 -1.54 -0.94 19.45
N ILE A 353 -2.24 -1.17 18.32
CA ILE A 353 -3.69 -1.42 18.30
C ILE A 353 -3.91 -2.92 18.56
N PRO A 354 -4.53 -3.32 19.68
CA PRO A 354 -4.83 -4.73 19.89
C PRO A 354 -5.79 -5.27 18.82
N PRO A 355 -5.55 -6.44 18.23
CA PRO A 355 -6.48 -7.04 17.25
C PRO A 355 -7.91 -7.15 17.78
N ALA A 356 -8.06 -7.45 19.08
CA ALA A 356 -9.36 -7.51 19.74
C ALA A 356 -10.13 -6.16 19.66
N ALA A 357 -9.45 -5.03 19.77
CA ALA A 357 -10.07 -3.71 19.64
C ALA A 357 -10.58 -3.45 18.22
N THR A 358 -9.80 -3.85 17.19
CA THR A 358 -10.22 -3.76 15.79
C THR A 358 -11.39 -4.68 15.51
N ARG A 359 -11.35 -5.93 16.01
CA ARG A 359 -12.48 -6.87 15.94
C ARG A 359 -13.76 -6.30 16.53
N GLU A 360 -13.67 -5.79 17.74
CA GLU A 360 -14.83 -5.20 18.44
C GLU A 360 -15.41 -4.02 17.66
N ARG A 361 -14.57 -3.16 17.11
CA ARG A 361 -15.02 -1.99 16.34
C ARG A 361 -15.67 -2.40 15.02
N LEU A 362 -15.09 -3.36 14.29
CA LEU A 362 -15.71 -3.92 13.07
C LEU A 362 -17.06 -4.60 13.37
N ALA A 363 -17.14 -5.38 14.43
CA ALA A 363 -18.36 -6.07 14.83
C ALA A 363 -19.51 -5.10 15.17
N ARG A 364 -19.20 -3.89 15.62
CA ARG A 364 -20.19 -2.85 16.00
C ARG A 364 -20.63 -1.96 14.84
N VAL A 365 -19.98 -2.00 13.68
CA VAL A 365 -20.36 -1.16 12.54
C VAL A 365 -21.80 -1.43 12.14
N THR A 366 -22.63 -0.40 12.07
CA THR A 366 -24.06 -0.48 11.75
C THR A 366 -24.35 -0.21 10.28
N ALA A 367 -25.53 -0.63 9.81
CA ALA A 367 -25.99 -0.29 8.45
C ALA A 367 -26.15 1.24 8.26
N ALA A 368 -26.46 1.97 9.33
CA ALA A 368 -26.54 3.44 9.30
C ALA A 368 -25.16 4.08 9.10
N GLU A 369 -24.11 3.60 9.78
CA GLU A 369 -22.72 4.06 9.60
C GLU A 369 -22.22 3.75 8.18
N VAL A 370 -22.49 2.54 7.66
CA VAL A 370 -22.14 2.17 6.28
C VAL A 370 -22.81 3.10 5.27
N ARG A 371 -24.11 3.35 5.45
CA ARG A 371 -24.87 4.27 4.58
C ARG A 371 -24.37 5.71 4.69
N ALA A 372 -24.03 6.19 5.89
CA ALA A 372 -23.45 7.52 6.10
C ALA A 372 -22.09 7.64 5.38
N ALA A 373 -21.22 6.64 5.50
CA ALA A 373 -19.96 6.59 4.77
C ALA A 373 -20.18 6.60 3.25
N ALA A 374 -21.13 5.80 2.74
CA ALA A 374 -21.45 5.81 1.30
C ALA A 374 -21.90 7.20 0.84
N ARG A 375 -22.76 7.91 1.59
CA ARG A 375 -23.21 9.28 1.30
C ARG A 375 -22.09 10.29 1.32
N ASP A 376 -21.11 10.13 2.21
CA ASP A 376 -19.99 11.05 2.33
C ASP A 376 -18.99 10.90 1.19
N PHE A 377 -18.72 9.67 0.76
CA PHE A 377 -17.62 9.37 -0.14
C PHE A 377 -18.05 9.08 -1.59
N PHE A 378 -19.20 8.46 -1.84
CA PHE A 378 -19.66 8.15 -3.21
C PHE A 378 -20.45 9.30 -3.85
N ARG A 379 -19.93 10.52 -3.72
CA ARG A 379 -20.53 11.69 -4.38
C ARG A 379 -20.02 11.80 -5.81
N PRO A 380 -20.85 12.17 -6.80
CA PRO A 380 -20.43 12.29 -8.19
C PRO A 380 -19.17 13.14 -8.37
N GLU A 381 -19.08 14.28 -7.69
CA GLU A 381 -17.94 15.20 -7.78
C GLU A 381 -16.63 14.62 -7.23
N ARG A 382 -16.66 13.54 -6.45
CA ARG A 382 -15.48 12.86 -5.90
C ARG A 382 -15.00 11.69 -6.74
N LEU A 383 -15.79 11.28 -7.73
CA LEU A 383 -15.46 10.13 -8.56
C LEU A 383 -14.28 10.45 -9.49
N THR A 384 -13.33 9.55 -9.52
CA THR A 384 -12.17 9.61 -10.43
C THR A 384 -12.05 8.28 -11.13
N LEU A 385 -12.03 8.29 -12.46
CA LEU A 385 -11.94 7.10 -13.28
C LEU A 385 -10.67 7.14 -14.11
N ALA A 386 -9.83 6.13 -13.98
CA ALA A 386 -8.73 5.85 -14.89
C ALA A 386 -9.09 4.66 -15.79
N VAL A 387 -8.75 4.74 -17.08
CA VAL A 387 -9.04 3.70 -18.06
C VAL A 387 -7.86 3.54 -19.00
N ILE A 388 -7.47 2.30 -19.26
CA ILE A 388 -6.56 1.91 -20.36
C ILE A 388 -7.38 1.10 -21.35
N SER A 389 -7.54 1.62 -22.56
CA SER A 389 -8.45 1.06 -23.58
C SER A 389 -8.04 1.54 -24.97
N PRO A 390 -8.42 0.85 -26.04
CA PRO A 390 -8.32 1.37 -27.42
C PRO A 390 -9.23 2.58 -27.71
N LEU A 391 -10.13 2.94 -26.81
CA LEU A 391 -11.04 4.07 -26.97
C LEU A 391 -10.26 5.37 -27.27
N ALA A 392 -10.78 6.13 -28.25
CA ALA A 392 -10.19 7.40 -28.64
C ALA A 392 -10.69 8.60 -27.83
N LYS A 393 -11.86 8.50 -27.14
CA LYS A 393 -12.52 9.61 -26.46
C LYS A 393 -13.17 9.16 -25.15
N SER A 394 -13.13 10.02 -24.13
CA SER A 394 -13.69 9.82 -22.79
C SER A 394 -15.11 10.36 -22.60
N ALA A 395 -15.67 11.11 -23.54
CA ALA A 395 -16.92 11.88 -23.38
C ALA A 395 -18.12 11.06 -22.87
N ALA A 396 -18.27 9.81 -23.30
CA ALA A 396 -19.32 8.91 -22.82
C ALA A 396 -19.12 8.56 -21.33
N LEU A 397 -17.89 8.30 -20.91
CA LEU A 397 -17.52 7.98 -19.54
C LEU A 397 -17.73 9.18 -18.61
N GLU A 398 -17.32 10.37 -19.03
CA GLU A 398 -17.56 11.63 -18.30
C GLU A 398 -19.06 11.88 -18.08
N LYS A 399 -19.88 11.64 -19.13
CA LYS A 399 -21.33 11.75 -19.02
C LYS A 399 -21.91 10.73 -18.01
N CYS A 400 -21.35 9.50 -17.96
CA CYS A 400 -21.77 8.49 -17.00
C CYS A 400 -21.47 8.96 -15.57
N LEU A 401 -20.24 9.46 -15.29
CA LEU A 401 -19.86 9.91 -13.95
C LEU A 401 -20.67 11.11 -13.45
N ARG A 402 -21.00 12.06 -14.33
CA ARG A 402 -21.83 13.25 -13.98
C ARG A 402 -23.29 12.91 -13.64
N ARG A 403 -23.77 11.72 -14.04
CA ARG A 403 -25.13 11.24 -13.78
C ARG A 403 -25.22 10.21 -12.65
N ALA A 404 -24.09 9.95 -12.00
CA ALA A 404 -23.93 8.94 -10.94
C ALA A 404 -24.77 9.23 -9.70
#